data_fc107751a3b9b6fd371a808467128cc6
#
_entry.id   fc107751a3b9b6fd371a808467128cc6
#
_cell.length_a   1.000
_cell.length_b   1.000
_cell.length_c   1.000
_cell.angle_alpha   90.00
_cell.angle_beta   90.00
_cell.angle_gamma   90.00
#
_symmetry.space_group_name_H-M   'P 1'
#
loop_
_entity.id
_entity.type
_entity.pdbx_description
1 polymer ?
#
loop_
_entity_poly.entity_id
_entity_poly.type
_entity_poly.pdbx_seq_one_letter_code
_entity_poly.pdbx_strand_id
1 'polypeptide(L)'
;MLSDTENTSNVSHFSRIISSEVDKVINVPVMSISETNGIAGCIYNMTIPNIDNWRRFAQGSRFGAESLAEIYCNPIIAKKVVFNLMDGLIAQYAGGPQPQPNYAIHHATLYASRDPVALDATALKYFEQWRARGSLPAIGPVAAYVSYASQIGLGNSAPNRIEVKNIGR
;
A
#
# COMPACT_ATOMS: atom_id res chain seq x y z
N MET A 1 4.73 -6.10 27.11
CA MET A 1 3.53 -5.58 26.46
C MET A 1 3.46 -4.10 26.81
N LEU A 2 3.83 -3.20 25.92
CA LEU A 2 3.66 -1.76 26.15
C LEU A 2 2.18 -1.46 26.05
N SER A 3 1.62 -0.77 27.04
CA SER A 3 0.21 -0.42 27.06
C SER A 3 -0.10 0.52 25.88
N ASP A 4 -1.22 0.29 25.21
CA ASP A 4 -1.65 1.08 24.03
C ASP A 4 -1.95 2.56 24.33
N THR A 5 -1.79 3.01 25.56
CA THR A 5 -2.10 4.37 26.04
C THR A 5 -0.88 5.25 26.28
N GLU A 6 0.33 4.71 26.23
CA GLU A 6 1.53 5.47 26.51
C GLU A 6 2.21 5.94 25.22
N ASN A 7 2.18 7.25 25.01
CA ASN A 7 3.00 8.01 24.06
C ASN A 7 2.70 7.90 22.58
N THR A 8 1.49 8.16 22.16
CA THR A 8 1.32 8.67 20.80
C THR A 8 1.72 10.15 20.75
N SER A 9 3.01 10.41 20.55
CA SER A 9 3.48 11.72 20.15
C SER A 9 2.64 12.24 18.99
N ASN A 10 2.33 13.53 18.96
CA ASN A 10 1.65 14.16 17.82
C ASN A 10 2.57 14.31 16.59
N VAL A 11 3.80 13.85 16.68
CA VAL A 11 4.83 13.94 15.65
C VAL A 11 5.24 12.54 15.21
N SER A 12 5.46 12.36 13.91
CA SER A 12 6.09 11.19 13.33
C SER A 12 7.30 11.62 12.51
N HIS A 13 8.34 10.80 12.52
CA HIS A 13 9.58 11.07 11.80
C HIS A 13 9.79 10.00 10.74
N PHE A 14 10.35 10.40 9.61
CA PHE A 14 10.81 9.44 8.61
C PHE A 14 12.09 8.76 9.07
N SER A 15 12.27 7.50 8.68
CA SER A 15 13.52 6.79 8.89
C SER A 15 14.68 7.58 8.29
N ARG A 16 15.83 7.52 8.93
CA ARG A 16 17.04 8.21 8.47
C ARG A 16 17.48 7.70 7.09
N ILE A 17 17.28 6.41 6.82
CA ILE A 17 17.62 5.81 5.52
C ILE A 17 16.89 6.55 4.40
N ILE A 18 15.55 6.65 4.47
CA ILE A 18 14.78 7.30 3.41
C ILE A 18 14.96 8.81 3.38
N SER A 19 15.17 9.45 4.54
CA SER A 19 15.26 10.92 4.61
C SER A 19 16.61 11.46 4.12
N SER A 20 17.73 10.80 4.43
CA SER A 20 19.07 11.37 4.23
C SER A 20 20.13 10.45 3.59
N GLU A 21 19.92 9.13 3.54
CA GLU A 21 20.97 8.22 3.11
C GLU A 21 20.81 7.70 1.67
N VAL A 22 19.60 7.83 1.07
CA VAL A 22 19.32 7.37 -0.29
C VAL A 22 18.78 8.53 -1.15
N ASP A 23 19.18 8.56 -2.43
CA ASP A 23 18.72 9.55 -3.41
C ASP A 23 17.58 9.04 -4.27
N LYS A 24 17.57 7.74 -4.59
CA LYS A 24 16.58 7.07 -5.43
C LYS A 24 16.16 5.75 -4.83
N VAL A 25 14.89 5.43 -4.98
CA VAL A 25 14.27 4.22 -4.46
C VAL A 25 13.54 3.49 -5.57
N ILE A 26 13.83 2.20 -5.72
CA ILE A 26 12.97 1.25 -6.42
C ILE A 26 12.13 0.56 -5.34
N ASN A 27 10.83 0.75 -5.40
CA ASN A 27 9.90 0.19 -4.43
C ASN A 27 9.45 -1.20 -4.88
N VAL A 28 9.67 -2.22 -4.05
CA VAL A 28 9.35 -3.62 -4.38
C VAL A 28 8.39 -4.19 -3.33
N PRO A 29 7.10 -3.79 -3.33
CA PRO A 29 6.11 -4.34 -2.42
C PRO A 29 5.66 -5.73 -2.84
N VAL A 30 5.32 -6.57 -1.87
CA VAL A 30 4.56 -7.80 -2.11
C VAL A 30 3.07 -7.45 -2.29
N MET A 31 2.41 -8.10 -3.24
CA MET A 31 0.97 -7.95 -3.48
C MET A 31 0.19 -8.61 -2.33
N SER A 32 -0.07 -7.84 -1.28
CA SER A 32 -0.72 -8.30 -0.07
C SER A 32 -1.75 -7.28 0.42
N ILE A 33 -2.63 -7.70 1.31
CA ILE A 33 -3.54 -6.81 2.00
C ILE A 33 -3.02 -6.46 3.40
N SER A 34 -3.57 -5.38 3.93
CA SER A 34 -3.50 -5.02 5.35
C SER A 34 -4.93 -4.87 5.85
N GLU A 35 -5.35 -5.67 6.81
CA GLU A 35 -6.68 -5.56 7.40
C GLU A 35 -6.91 -4.19 8.07
N THR A 36 -5.83 -3.50 8.43
CA THR A 36 -5.90 -2.18 9.07
C THR A 36 -5.85 -1.00 8.09
N ASN A 37 -5.27 -1.19 6.89
CA ASN A 37 -5.05 -0.11 5.93
C ASN A 37 -5.52 -0.45 4.51
N GLY A 38 -6.11 -1.63 4.31
CA GLY A 38 -6.62 -2.11 3.04
C GLY A 38 -5.57 -2.86 2.25
N ILE A 39 -4.65 -2.19 1.57
CA ILE A 39 -3.61 -2.81 0.76
C ILE A 39 -2.24 -2.57 1.38
N ALA A 40 -1.42 -3.60 1.48
CA ALA A 40 0.01 -3.48 1.76
C ALA A 40 0.79 -3.43 0.42
N GLY A 41 0.41 -2.48 -0.45
CA GLY A 41 0.97 -2.30 -1.78
C GLY A 41 2.05 -1.21 -1.83
N CYS A 42 2.10 -0.50 -2.96
CA CYS A 42 3.15 0.48 -3.25
C CYS A 42 3.17 1.65 -2.26
N ILE A 43 2.00 2.23 -1.98
CA ILE A 43 1.89 3.37 -1.07
C ILE A 43 2.20 2.93 0.36
N TYR A 44 1.59 1.84 0.82
CA TYR A 44 1.82 1.30 2.16
C TYR A 44 3.31 1.00 2.39
N ASN A 45 3.96 0.30 1.45
CA ASN A 45 5.35 -0.14 1.59
C ASN A 45 6.34 1.03 1.71
N MET A 46 6.02 2.17 1.13
CA MET A 46 6.86 3.38 1.23
C MET A 46 6.50 4.27 2.42
N THR A 47 5.37 4.06 3.08
CA THR A 47 4.91 4.92 4.17
C THR A 47 5.09 4.26 5.53
N ILE A 48 4.27 3.27 5.86
CA ILE A 48 4.21 2.68 7.21
C ILE A 48 5.55 2.14 7.71
N PRO A 49 6.34 1.38 6.94
CA PRO A 49 7.64 0.89 7.40
C PRO A 49 8.73 1.96 7.52
N ASN A 50 8.51 3.14 6.94
CA ASN A 50 9.49 4.23 6.88
C ASN A 50 9.23 5.37 7.85
N ILE A 51 8.25 5.23 8.73
CA ILE A 51 7.92 6.22 9.76
C ILE A 51 7.89 5.57 11.15
N ASP A 52 8.29 6.34 12.15
CA ASP A 52 7.97 6.00 13.53
C ASP A 52 6.51 6.31 13.86
N ASN A 53 6.03 5.86 15.01
CA ASN A 53 4.67 6.17 15.51
C ASN A 53 3.55 5.88 14.48
N TRP A 54 3.73 4.84 13.66
CA TRP A 54 2.88 4.48 12.52
C TRP A 54 1.43 4.08 12.92
N ARG A 55 1.22 3.63 14.18
CA ARG A 55 -0.10 3.18 14.68
C ARG A 55 -1.16 4.26 14.59
N ARG A 56 -0.78 5.52 14.63
CA ARG A 56 -1.70 6.65 14.48
C ARG A 56 -2.34 6.77 13.09
N PHE A 57 -1.82 6.06 12.10
CA PHE A 57 -2.29 6.02 10.73
C PHE A 57 -3.00 4.70 10.37
N ALA A 58 -3.21 3.81 11.34
CA ALA A 58 -4.01 2.62 11.16
C ALA A 58 -5.51 2.95 11.08
N GLN A 59 -6.29 2.06 10.49
CA GLN A 59 -7.75 2.20 10.48
C GLN A 59 -8.31 2.39 11.90
N GLY A 60 -9.29 3.29 12.03
CA GLY A 60 -9.88 3.64 13.32
C GLY A 60 -9.05 4.62 14.15
N SER A 61 -7.86 4.99 13.68
CA SER A 61 -7.07 6.07 14.27
C SER A 61 -7.61 7.44 13.85
N ARG A 62 -7.14 8.48 14.55
CA ARG A 62 -7.52 9.88 14.29
C ARG A 62 -7.28 10.33 12.85
N PHE A 63 -6.28 9.78 12.19
CA PHE A 63 -5.83 10.22 10.87
C PHE A 63 -6.32 9.33 9.72
N GLY A 64 -6.91 8.17 10.02
CA GLY A 64 -7.47 7.27 9.01
C GLY A 64 -6.47 6.73 7.98
N ALA A 65 -6.98 5.89 7.10
CA ALA A 65 -6.16 5.27 6.04
C ALA A 65 -5.73 6.29 4.95
N GLU A 66 -6.46 7.38 4.77
CA GLU A 66 -6.16 8.44 3.79
C GLU A 66 -4.79 9.08 4.02
N SER A 67 -4.34 9.14 5.28
CA SER A 67 -3.03 9.65 5.67
C SER A 67 -1.85 8.98 4.96
N LEU A 68 -1.99 7.73 4.51
CA LEU A 68 -0.93 7.06 3.76
C LEU A 68 -0.60 7.81 2.46
N ALA A 69 -1.62 8.30 1.77
CA ALA A 69 -1.43 9.08 0.54
C ALA A 69 -0.73 10.41 0.83
N GLU A 70 -1.11 11.09 1.92
CA GLU A 70 -0.48 12.35 2.33
C GLU A 70 0.99 12.16 2.74
N ILE A 71 1.28 11.09 3.49
CA ILE A 71 2.66 10.74 3.86
C ILE A 71 3.49 10.46 2.62
N TYR A 72 2.94 9.71 1.65
CA TYR A 72 3.64 9.41 0.39
C TYR A 72 3.93 10.69 -0.41
N CYS A 73 3.03 11.67 -0.42
CA CYS A 73 3.22 12.95 -1.10
C CYS A 73 4.37 13.80 -0.52
N ASN A 74 4.85 13.47 0.68
CA ASN A 74 6.00 14.18 1.24
C ASN A 74 7.21 14.06 0.30
N PRO A 75 7.91 15.17 -0.01
CA PRO A 75 9.07 15.17 -0.89
C PRO A 75 10.18 14.18 -0.52
N ILE A 76 10.28 13.79 0.75
CA ILE A 76 11.20 12.76 1.23
C ILE A 76 10.92 11.40 0.56
N ILE A 77 9.68 11.10 0.22
CA ILE A 77 9.29 9.87 -0.47
C ILE A 77 9.05 10.15 -1.96
N ALA A 78 8.12 11.08 -2.27
CA ALA A 78 7.60 11.26 -3.62
C ALA A 78 8.69 11.60 -4.66
N LYS A 79 9.74 12.34 -4.28
CA LYS A 79 10.85 12.69 -5.19
C LYS A 79 11.88 11.58 -5.35
N LYS A 80 11.90 10.60 -4.43
CA LYS A 80 12.91 9.54 -4.42
C LYS A 80 12.43 8.25 -5.06
N VAL A 81 11.14 7.92 -4.96
CA VAL A 81 10.59 6.71 -5.60
C VAL A 81 10.52 6.93 -7.10
N VAL A 82 11.38 6.22 -7.83
CA VAL A 82 11.48 6.34 -9.30
C VAL A 82 10.76 5.23 -10.04
N PHE A 83 10.50 4.11 -9.39
CA PHE A 83 9.87 2.96 -9.99
C PHE A 83 9.24 2.05 -8.93
N ASN A 84 8.16 1.38 -9.29
CA ASN A 84 7.50 0.38 -8.45
C ASN A 84 7.45 -0.95 -9.20
N LEU A 85 7.86 -2.03 -8.54
CA LEU A 85 7.78 -3.40 -9.02
C LEU A 85 7.04 -4.24 -7.98
N MET A 86 5.74 -4.44 -8.16
CA MET A 86 4.93 -5.20 -7.22
C MET A 86 5.06 -6.70 -7.48
N ASP A 87 5.49 -7.43 -6.48
CA ASP A 87 5.59 -8.89 -6.49
C ASP A 87 4.22 -9.53 -6.24
N GLY A 88 3.62 -10.05 -7.29
CA GLY A 88 2.39 -10.83 -7.27
C GLY A 88 2.62 -12.30 -7.63
N LEU A 89 3.84 -12.85 -7.45
CA LEU A 89 4.07 -14.27 -7.68
C LEU A 89 3.20 -15.12 -6.73
N ILE A 90 3.24 -14.77 -5.45
CA ILE A 90 2.33 -15.30 -4.43
C ILE A 90 1.67 -14.09 -3.75
N ALA A 91 0.39 -13.88 -4.04
CA ALA A 91 -0.38 -12.80 -3.45
C ALA A 91 -1.15 -13.29 -2.22
N GLN A 92 -1.45 -12.39 -1.28
CA GLN A 92 -2.24 -12.70 -0.09
C GLN A 92 -3.46 -11.77 0.01
N TYR A 93 -4.67 -12.34 -0.01
CA TYR A 93 -5.93 -11.58 -0.11
C TYR A 93 -6.73 -11.47 1.21
N ALA A 94 -6.23 -12.03 2.32
CA ALA A 94 -6.82 -11.87 3.67
C ALA A 94 -5.77 -12.06 4.77
N GLY A 95 -6.08 -11.60 6.00
CA GLY A 95 -5.26 -11.82 7.21
C GLY A 95 -3.95 -11.03 7.27
N GLY A 96 -3.70 -10.15 6.31
CA GLY A 96 -2.46 -9.37 6.27
C GLY A 96 -2.41 -8.19 7.26
N PRO A 97 -1.21 -7.60 7.45
CA PRO A 97 0.02 -7.83 6.67
C PRO A 97 0.85 -9.07 7.09
N GLN A 98 0.46 -9.78 8.14
CA GLN A 98 1.18 -10.99 8.57
C GLN A 98 0.97 -12.13 7.56
N PRO A 99 1.99 -12.98 7.31
CA PRO A 99 1.84 -14.12 6.41
C PRO A 99 0.73 -15.08 6.88
N GLN A 100 -0.21 -15.35 5.97
CA GLN A 100 -1.34 -16.26 6.20
C GLN A 100 -1.49 -17.22 5.02
N PRO A 101 -0.85 -18.40 5.06
CA PRO A 101 -0.82 -19.34 3.93
C PRO A 101 -2.21 -19.74 3.41
N ASN A 102 -3.22 -19.78 4.29
CA ASN A 102 -4.59 -20.12 3.92
C ASN A 102 -5.25 -19.09 2.98
N TYR A 103 -4.70 -17.88 2.92
CA TYR A 103 -5.18 -16.80 2.06
C TYR A 103 -4.17 -16.44 0.98
N ALA A 104 -3.15 -17.28 0.77
CA ALA A 104 -2.19 -17.13 -0.30
C ALA A 104 -2.74 -17.68 -1.62
N ILE A 105 -2.42 -17.01 -2.72
CA ILE A 105 -2.80 -17.43 -4.07
C ILE A 105 -1.59 -17.33 -5.00
N HIS A 106 -1.36 -18.36 -5.80
CA HIS A 106 -0.36 -18.33 -6.86
C HIS A 106 -0.90 -17.48 -8.03
N HIS A 107 -0.54 -16.21 -8.03
CA HIS A 107 -0.96 -15.27 -9.07
C HIS A 107 0.06 -15.18 -10.22
N ALA A 108 1.32 -15.56 -9.94
CA ALA A 108 2.41 -15.72 -10.91
C ALA A 108 2.64 -14.48 -11.81
N THR A 109 2.44 -13.28 -11.28
CA THR A 109 2.54 -12.04 -12.04
C THR A 109 3.38 -11.00 -11.31
N LEU A 110 4.27 -10.34 -12.05
CA LEU A 110 4.96 -9.14 -11.60
C LEU A 110 4.32 -7.92 -12.26
N TYR A 111 4.10 -6.88 -11.49
CA TYR A 111 3.53 -5.62 -11.97
C TYR A 111 4.55 -4.50 -11.86
N ALA A 112 4.71 -3.73 -12.92
CA ALA A 112 5.69 -2.66 -12.98
C ALA A 112 5.05 -1.33 -13.42
N SER A 113 5.30 -0.24 -12.70
CA SER A 113 4.83 1.10 -13.07
C SER A 113 5.61 2.19 -12.35
N ARG A 114 5.58 3.40 -12.89
CA ARG A 114 5.97 4.61 -12.16
C ARG A 114 4.83 5.15 -11.30
N ASP A 115 3.60 4.79 -11.63
CA ASP A 115 2.39 5.21 -10.91
C ASP A 115 2.08 4.19 -9.79
N PRO A 116 2.33 4.52 -8.51
CA PRO A 116 2.06 3.63 -7.39
C PRO A 116 0.57 3.40 -7.18
N VAL A 117 -0.26 4.41 -7.48
CA VAL A 117 -1.71 4.35 -7.30
C VAL A 117 -2.33 3.39 -8.31
N ALA A 118 -1.85 3.41 -9.57
CA ALA A 118 -2.31 2.50 -10.60
C ALA A 118 -2.00 1.03 -10.25
N LEU A 119 -0.83 0.75 -9.64
CA LEU A 119 -0.51 -0.59 -9.17
C LEU A 119 -1.40 -1.02 -8.01
N ASP A 120 -1.58 -0.16 -7.01
CA ASP A 120 -2.44 -0.45 -5.85
C ASP A 120 -3.91 -0.62 -6.29
N ALA A 121 -4.42 0.21 -7.20
CA ALA A 121 -5.76 0.06 -7.76
C ALA A 121 -5.93 -1.25 -8.56
N THR A 122 -4.90 -1.66 -9.29
CA THR A 122 -4.89 -2.94 -10.02
C THR A 122 -4.90 -4.12 -9.04
N ALA A 123 -4.09 -4.07 -8.00
CA ALA A 123 -4.08 -5.07 -6.94
C ALA A 123 -5.44 -5.15 -6.22
N LEU A 124 -6.03 -4.00 -5.87
CA LEU A 124 -7.34 -3.93 -5.22
C LEU A 124 -8.42 -4.66 -6.01
N LYS A 125 -8.44 -4.48 -7.34
CA LYS A 125 -9.39 -5.19 -8.21
C LYS A 125 -9.28 -6.71 -8.08
N TYR A 126 -8.05 -7.26 -8.02
CA TYR A 126 -7.85 -8.70 -7.84
C TYR A 126 -8.23 -9.15 -6.42
N PHE A 127 -7.87 -8.37 -5.41
CA PHE A 127 -8.24 -8.68 -4.02
C PHE A 127 -9.75 -8.76 -3.85
N GLU A 128 -10.52 -7.82 -4.41
CA GLU A 128 -11.98 -7.85 -4.36
C GLU A 128 -12.55 -9.12 -5.02
N GLN A 129 -11.99 -9.52 -6.16
CA GLN A 129 -12.40 -10.74 -6.84
C GLN A 129 -12.11 -12.00 -6.02
N TRP A 130 -10.92 -12.09 -5.42
CA TRP A 130 -10.54 -13.27 -4.62
C TRP A 130 -11.30 -13.31 -3.30
N ARG A 131 -11.51 -12.18 -2.65
CA ARG A 131 -12.31 -12.07 -1.42
C ARG A 131 -13.77 -12.45 -1.68
N ALA A 132 -14.36 -11.99 -2.76
CA ALA A 132 -15.72 -12.37 -3.15
C ALA A 132 -15.87 -13.89 -3.35
N ARG A 133 -14.90 -14.52 -4.02
CA ARG A 133 -14.86 -16.01 -4.19
C ARG A 133 -14.71 -16.73 -2.85
N GLY A 134 -13.98 -16.16 -1.91
CA GLY A 134 -13.80 -16.68 -0.55
C GLY A 134 -14.92 -16.30 0.42
N SER A 135 -15.99 -15.66 -0.03
CA SER A 135 -17.08 -15.14 0.82
C SER A 135 -16.60 -14.21 1.94
N LEU A 136 -15.53 -13.44 1.66
CA LEU A 136 -15.00 -12.45 2.57
C LEU A 136 -15.56 -11.05 2.28
N PRO A 137 -15.66 -10.18 3.29
CA PRO A 137 -16.07 -8.79 3.08
C PRO A 137 -15.16 -8.05 2.10
N ALA A 138 -15.71 -7.07 1.37
CA ALA A 138 -14.94 -6.18 0.51
C ALA A 138 -13.86 -5.42 1.31
N ILE A 139 -12.69 -5.21 0.72
CA ILE A 139 -11.58 -4.48 1.33
C ILE A 139 -11.50 -3.01 0.86
N GLY A 140 -12.21 -2.68 -0.24
CA GLY A 140 -12.22 -1.34 -0.82
C GLY A 140 -12.50 -0.21 0.17
N PRO A 141 -13.50 -0.35 1.07
CA PRO A 141 -13.77 0.67 2.09
C PRO A 141 -12.58 0.94 3.02
N VAL A 142 -11.76 -0.08 3.33
CA VAL A 142 -10.55 0.06 4.14
C VAL A 142 -9.40 0.62 3.32
N ALA A 143 -9.38 0.34 2.01
CA ALA A 143 -8.38 0.82 1.04
C ALA A 143 -8.73 2.21 0.46
N ALA A 144 -9.52 3.02 1.14
CA ALA A 144 -9.98 4.34 0.67
C ALA A 144 -8.83 5.28 0.27
N TYR A 145 -7.64 5.10 0.84
CA TYR A 145 -6.47 5.89 0.48
C TYR A 145 -6.09 5.77 -1.02
N VAL A 146 -6.43 4.67 -1.69
CA VAL A 146 -6.13 4.49 -3.12
C VAL A 146 -6.90 5.50 -3.98
N SER A 147 -8.20 5.69 -3.69
CA SER A 147 -9.00 6.69 -4.38
C SER A 147 -8.61 8.10 -3.97
N TYR A 148 -8.33 8.33 -2.70
CA TYR A 148 -7.87 9.63 -2.18
C TYR A 148 -6.52 10.03 -2.79
N ALA A 149 -5.56 9.10 -2.90
CA ALA A 149 -4.28 9.34 -3.57
C ALA A 149 -4.45 9.83 -5.02
N SER A 150 -5.44 9.29 -5.72
CA SER A 150 -5.76 9.77 -7.07
C SER A 150 -6.39 11.17 -7.05
N GLN A 151 -7.24 11.48 -6.09
CA GLN A 151 -7.85 12.82 -5.94
C GLN A 151 -6.83 13.91 -5.67
N ILE A 152 -5.80 13.62 -4.88
CA ILE A 152 -4.70 14.56 -4.58
C ILE A 152 -3.59 14.56 -5.64
N GLY A 153 -3.77 13.87 -6.77
CA GLY A 153 -2.87 13.91 -7.92
C GLY A 153 -1.63 13.03 -7.84
N LEU A 154 -1.59 12.05 -6.93
CA LEU A 154 -0.44 11.15 -6.77
C LEU A 154 -0.34 10.11 -7.90
N GLY A 155 -1.46 9.77 -8.54
CA GLY A 155 -1.54 8.80 -9.63
C GLY A 155 -2.98 8.54 -10.05
N ASN A 156 -3.23 7.43 -10.76
CA ASN A 156 -4.55 7.11 -11.30
C ASN A 156 -5.14 5.86 -10.63
N SER A 157 -6.33 5.99 -10.04
CA SER A 157 -7.08 4.85 -9.49
C SER A 157 -8.22 4.39 -10.40
N ALA A 158 -8.65 5.22 -11.35
CA ALA A 158 -9.78 4.93 -12.22
C ALA A 158 -9.41 3.89 -13.30
N PRO A 159 -10.15 2.76 -13.43
CA PRO A 159 -9.82 1.68 -14.36
C PRO A 159 -9.70 2.13 -15.83
N ASN A 160 -10.49 3.14 -16.24
CA ASN A 160 -10.47 3.69 -17.60
C ASN A 160 -9.24 4.58 -17.90
N ARG A 161 -8.41 4.86 -16.88
CA ARG A 161 -7.15 5.61 -17.01
C ARG A 161 -5.92 4.74 -16.79
N ILE A 162 -6.11 3.45 -16.54
CA ILE A 162 -5.03 2.48 -16.33
C ILE A 162 -5.00 1.53 -17.51
N GLU A 163 -3.92 1.59 -18.28
CA GLU A 163 -3.65 0.61 -19.33
C GLU A 163 -2.72 -0.48 -18.77
N VAL A 164 -3.17 -1.72 -18.76
CA VAL A 164 -2.36 -2.88 -18.36
C VAL A 164 -1.88 -3.59 -19.62
N LYS A 165 -0.56 -3.58 -19.83
CA LYS A 165 0.08 -4.32 -20.93
C LYS A 165 0.71 -5.60 -20.40
N ASN A 166 0.30 -6.72 -20.95
CA ASN A 166 0.94 -8.01 -20.66
C ASN A 166 2.15 -8.18 -21.61
N ILE A 167 3.34 -8.38 -21.04
CA ILE A 167 4.60 -8.56 -21.76
C ILE A 167 5.19 -9.96 -21.62
N GLY A 168 4.53 -10.85 -20.87
CA GLY A 168 4.85 -12.26 -20.72
C GLY A 168 3.97 -13.16 -21.60
N ARG A 169 4.47 -14.35 -21.88
CA ARG A 169 3.70 -15.44 -22.51
C ARG A 169 3.06 -16.32 -21.46
#